data_01f8f4b1d3a456bf31ee1a8425a4637a
#
_entry.id   01f8f4b1d3a456bf31ee1a8425a4637a
#
_cell.length_a   1.000
_cell.length_b   1.000
_cell.length_c   1.000
_cell.angle_alpha   90.00
_cell.angle_beta   90.00
_cell.angle_gamma   90.00
#
_symmetry.space_group_name_H-M   'P 1'
#
loop_
_entity.id
_entity.type
_entity.pdbx_description
1 polymer ?
#
loop_
_entity_poly.entity_id
_entity_poly.type
_entity_poly.pdbx_seq_one_letter_code
_entity_poly.pdbx_strand_id
1 'polypeptide(L)'
;MDRFEFIKAKRIVFKLGTNVLRNDDGYVSLPRVYTFIEDIARLVKSGKEVIIVTSGAVGLGKKRLGLEDTSGTALKQACAAIGQGKLMSIYENGFDTYGLTAAQILLTEDDFSIRQRYLSLRTTFNKLLELGVIPVINQNDTVSTLDVALRYVKDDMQVCFSDNDKLSALVASELDADLLVILSDINGLYDDNPKSNPNAKLIKSVKEVNDDILALASGVSDGGRGGMETKLKAARLVTRFGGKVLIANGKQPYIIKRIFEGEDLGTMFLPSDENLSDKKRWIGYATNIVGKIIVNNGAKHALISKEKSLLPIGVI
;
A
#
# COMPACT_ATOMS: atom_id res chain seq x y z
N MET A 1 6.40 -0.25 -24.38
CA MET A 1 5.77 0.81 -23.58
C MET A 1 6.85 1.50 -22.77
N ASP A 2 6.85 2.82 -22.75
CA ASP A 2 8.02 3.59 -22.31
C ASP A 2 8.11 3.63 -20.78
N ARG A 3 9.09 2.96 -20.18
CA ARG A 3 9.37 3.01 -18.73
C ARG A 3 9.86 4.41 -18.30
N PHE A 4 10.25 5.27 -19.24
CA PHE A 4 10.60 6.67 -18.97
C PHE A 4 9.44 7.52 -18.44
N GLU A 5 8.19 7.03 -18.50
CA GLU A 5 7.08 7.71 -17.87
C GLU A 5 7.19 7.79 -16.34
N PHE A 6 7.91 6.86 -15.68
CA PHE A 6 8.16 6.96 -14.24
C PHE A 6 9.03 8.17 -13.88
N ILE A 7 9.93 8.56 -14.79
CA ILE A 7 10.79 9.74 -14.59
C ILE A 7 9.95 11.02 -14.49
N LYS A 8 8.79 11.07 -15.17
CA LYS A 8 7.87 12.22 -15.16
C LYS A 8 7.01 12.31 -13.90
N ALA A 9 6.88 11.22 -13.13
CA ALA A 9 6.11 11.21 -11.89
C ALA A 9 6.66 12.27 -10.92
N LYS A 10 5.78 13.12 -10.41
CA LYS A 10 6.11 14.17 -9.43
C LYS A 10 5.90 13.68 -8.00
N ARG A 11 4.71 13.11 -7.73
CA ARG A 11 4.35 12.57 -6.42
C ARG A 11 4.39 11.05 -6.45
N ILE A 12 5.23 10.47 -5.59
CA ILE A 12 5.55 9.04 -5.59
C ILE A 12 5.33 8.48 -4.20
N VAL A 13 4.61 7.36 -4.11
CA VAL A 13 4.48 6.58 -2.89
C VAL A 13 5.32 5.31 -3.02
N PHE A 14 6.25 5.08 -2.10
CA PHE A 14 6.98 3.82 -1.96
C PHE A 14 6.39 2.98 -0.85
N LYS A 15 5.93 1.78 -1.16
CA LYS A 15 5.58 0.78 -0.15
C LYS A 15 6.71 -0.20 0.01
N LEU A 16 7.23 -0.29 1.23
CA LEU A 16 8.36 -1.16 1.60
C LEU A 16 7.85 -2.35 2.44
N GLY A 17 7.86 -3.55 1.84
CA GLY A 17 7.37 -4.77 2.49
C GLY A 17 8.30 -5.27 3.60
N THR A 18 7.76 -5.98 4.59
CA THR A 18 8.52 -6.53 5.72
C THR A 18 9.67 -7.43 5.25
N ASN A 19 9.42 -8.31 4.27
CA ASN A 19 10.42 -9.23 3.73
C ASN A 19 11.53 -8.52 2.93
N VAL A 20 11.26 -7.30 2.46
CA VAL A 20 12.27 -6.45 1.81
C VAL A 20 13.15 -5.77 2.83
N LEU A 21 12.58 -5.34 3.96
CA LEU A 21 13.31 -4.63 5.00
C LEU A 21 14.16 -5.55 5.89
N ARG A 22 13.94 -6.87 5.84
CA ARG A 22 14.61 -7.85 6.69
C ARG A 22 15.65 -8.67 5.95
N ASN A 23 16.67 -9.08 6.69
CA ASN A 23 17.56 -10.17 6.33
C ASN A 23 16.94 -11.52 6.71
N ASP A 24 17.58 -12.60 6.30
CA ASP A 24 17.14 -13.99 6.59
C ASP A 24 17.18 -14.31 8.09
N ASP A 25 18.03 -13.64 8.87
CA ASP A 25 18.09 -13.70 10.34
C ASP A 25 16.95 -12.96 11.05
N GLY A 26 16.08 -12.27 10.27
CA GLY A 26 14.93 -11.51 10.74
C GLY A 26 15.25 -10.11 11.28
N TYR A 27 16.52 -9.68 11.24
CA TYR A 27 16.90 -8.30 11.54
C TYR A 27 16.66 -7.37 10.33
N VAL A 28 16.57 -6.06 10.60
CA VAL A 28 16.50 -5.06 9.52
C VAL A 28 17.82 -5.05 8.75
N SER A 29 17.71 -5.15 7.44
CA SER A 29 18.82 -4.99 6.53
C SER A 29 19.20 -3.51 6.41
N LEU A 30 20.00 -3.02 7.35
CA LEU A 30 20.43 -1.62 7.34
C LEU A 30 21.06 -1.20 5.99
N PRO A 31 21.97 -1.99 5.37
CA PRO A 31 22.53 -1.62 4.07
C PRO A 31 21.45 -1.40 3.01
N ARG A 32 20.42 -2.24 2.96
CA ARG A 32 19.32 -2.11 2.01
C ARG A 32 18.45 -0.89 2.30
N VAL A 33 18.11 -0.67 3.57
CA VAL A 33 17.32 0.50 3.99
C VAL A 33 18.08 1.79 3.66
N TYR A 34 19.37 1.86 3.94
CA TYR A 34 20.19 3.05 3.61
C TYR A 34 20.35 3.26 2.10
N THR A 35 20.40 2.19 1.30
CA THR A 35 20.35 2.30 -0.17
C THR A 35 19.01 2.91 -0.64
N PHE A 36 17.88 2.49 -0.05
CA PHE A 36 16.58 3.11 -0.37
C PHE A 36 16.53 4.57 0.05
N ILE A 37 17.03 4.90 1.23
CA ILE A 37 17.10 6.29 1.74
C ILE A 37 17.94 7.15 0.79
N GLU A 38 19.11 6.67 0.35
CA GLU A 38 19.96 7.37 -0.60
C GLU A 38 19.26 7.66 -1.92
N ASP A 39 18.63 6.62 -2.52
CA ASP A 39 17.92 6.75 -3.79
C ASP A 39 16.71 7.69 -3.66
N ILE A 40 15.95 7.58 -2.57
CA ILE A 40 14.82 8.48 -2.27
C ILE A 40 15.30 9.91 -2.05
N ALA A 41 16.39 10.11 -1.33
CA ALA A 41 16.98 11.43 -1.12
C ALA A 41 17.38 12.11 -2.45
N ARG A 42 17.90 11.34 -3.41
CA ARG A 42 18.19 11.84 -4.77
C ARG A 42 16.91 12.27 -5.50
N LEU A 43 15.82 11.50 -5.38
CA LEU A 43 14.53 11.85 -5.97
C LEU A 43 13.95 13.14 -5.37
N VAL A 44 13.97 13.28 -4.04
CA VAL A 44 13.51 14.49 -3.34
C VAL A 44 14.34 15.70 -3.76
N LYS A 45 15.67 15.57 -3.79
CA LYS A 45 16.58 16.66 -4.25
C LYS A 45 16.38 17.02 -5.73
N SER A 46 15.83 16.12 -6.54
CA SER A 46 15.44 16.42 -7.93
C SER A 46 14.05 17.07 -8.06
N GLY A 47 13.41 17.42 -6.94
CA GLY A 47 12.11 18.11 -6.91
C GLY A 47 10.90 17.20 -6.93
N LYS A 48 11.07 15.90 -6.62
CA LYS A 48 9.94 14.97 -6.47
C LYS A 48 9.40 14.98 -5.05
N GLU A 49 8.11 14.84 -4.91
CA GLU A 49 7.42 14.60 -3.63
C GLU A 49 7.38 13.10 -3.35
N VAL A 50 7.99 12.68 -2.26
CA VAL A 50 8.10 11.26 -1.91
C VAL A 50 7.43 10.99 -0.56
N ILE A 51 6.63 9.91 -0.54
CA ILE A 51 5.93 9.39 0.63
C ILE A 51 6.36 7.94 0.80
N ILE A 52 6.64 7.52 2.02
CA ILE A 52 7.05 6.15 2.33
C ILE A 52 5.96 5.48 3.17
N VAL A 53 5.47 4.32 2.72
CA VAL A 53 4.64 3.42 3.53
C VAL A 53 5.50 2.22 3.91
N THR A 54 5.88 2.15 5.18
CA THR A 54 6.83 1.16 5.69
C THR A 54 6.13 0.03 6.46
N SER A 55 6.87 -0.99 6.79
CA SER A 55 6.44 -2.15 7.57
C SER A 55 7.55 -2.59 8.53
N GLY A 56 7.27 -3.57 9.38
CA GLY A 56 8.30 -4.27 10.15
C GLY A 56 8.44 -3.84 11.59
N ALA A 57 7.61 -2.91 12.11
CA ALA A 57 7.64 -2.47 13.50
C ALA A 57 7.48 -3.65 14.49
N VAL A 58 6.45 -4.49 14.33
CA VAL A 58 6.23 -5.67 15.17
C VAL A 58 7.46 -6.57 15.21
N GLY A 59 8.08 -6.82 14.06
CA GLY A 59 9.26 -7.68 13.98
C GLY A 59 10.49 -7.11 14.66
N LEU A 60 10.70 -5.79 14.57
CA LEU A 60 11.77 -5.11 15.29
C LEU A 60 11.57 -5.18 16.80
N GLY A 61 10.34 -4.96 17.28
CA GLY A 61 10.02 -5.10 18.70
C GLY A 61 10.19 -6.51 19.21
N LYS A 62 9.73 -7.52 18.45
CA LYS A 62 9.91 -8.93 18.73
C LYS A 62 11.39 -9.27 18.95
N LYS A 63 12.25 -8.87 18.01
CA LYS A 63 13.70 -9.11 18.09
C LYS A 63 14.34 -8.39 19.28
N ARG A 64 13.95 -7.14 19.55
CA ARG A 64 14.48 -6.38 20.68
C ARG A 64 14.16 -7.00 22.04
N LEU A 65 13.00 -7.69 22.13
CA LEU A 65 12.57 -8.39 23.33
C LEU A 65 13.09 -9.83 23.41
N GLY A 66 13.78 -10.34 22.39
CA GLY A 66 14.28 -11.71 22.35
C GLY A 66 13.15 -12.75 22.27
N LEU A 67 11.98 -12.40 21.73
CA LEU A 67 10.84 -13.28 21.67
C LEU A 67 10.92 -14.22 20.46
N GLU A 68 10.57 -15.50 20.65
CA GLU A 68 10.48 -16.46 19.55
C GLU A 68 9.12 -16.42 18.85
N ASP A 69 8.06 -16.08 19.58
CA ASP A 69 6.71 -15.98 19.06
C ASP A 69 6.05 -14.64 19.46
N THR A 70 5.02 -14.25 18.74
CA THR A 70 4.17 -13.08 19.01
C THR A 70 2.69 -13.48 18.90
N SER A 71 2.33 -14.63 19.45
CA SER A 71 0.93 -15.04 19.53
C SER A 71 0.15 -14.11 20.47
N GLY A 72 -1.05 -13.69 20.01
CA GLY A 72 -1.92 -12.78 20.75
C GLY A 72 -1.75 -11.29 20.39
N THR A 73 -2.90 -10.59 20.40
CA THR A 73 -3.01 -9.21 19.95
C THR A 73 -2.19 -8.25 20.83
N ALA A 74 -2.32 -8.37 22.15
CA ALA A 74 -1.62 -7.47 23.09
C ALA A 74 -0.09 -7.55 22.95
N LEU A 75 0.48 -8.75 22.71
CA LEU A 75 1.91 -8.92 22.53
C LEU A 75 2.38 -8.32 21.20
N LYS A 76 1.59 -8.47 20.13
CA LYS A 76 1.88 -7.79 18.84
C LYS A 76 1.85 -6.29 18.97
N GLN A 77 0.84 -5.73 19.66
CA GLN A 77 0.72 -4.31 19.93
C GLN A 77 1.91 -3.77 20.73
N ALA A 78 2.32 -4.49 21.79
CA ALA A 78 3.51 -4.13 22.56
C ALA A 78 4.79 -4.18 21.71
N CYS A 79 4.96 -5.21 20.90
CA CYS A 79 6.08 -5.30 19.96
C CYS A 79 6.04 -4.15 18.93
N ALA A 80 4.87 -3.80 18.40
CA ALA A 80 4.71 -2.67 17.49
C ALA A 80 5.16 -1.35 18.13
N ALA A 81 4.71 -1.09 19.37
CA ALA A 81 5.09 0.12 20.12
C ALA A 81 6.62 0.24 20.28
N ILE A 82 7.28 -0.84 20.67
CA ILE A 82 8.74 -0.85 20.86
C ILE A 82 9.48 -0.74 19.52
N GLY A 83 9.01 -1.45 18.50
CA GLY A 83 9.69 -1.51 17.21
C GLY A 83 9.48 -0.28 16.34
N GLN A 84 8.34 0.41 16.48
CA GLN A 84 8.03 1.59 15.68
C GLN A 84 9.02 2.74 15.94
N GLY A 85 9.33 3.03 17.20
CA GLY A 85 10.33 4.04 17.55
C GLY A 85 11.70 3.74 16.94
N LYS A 86 12.12 2.45 16.97
CA LYS A 86 13.39 2.04 16.35
C LYS A 86 13.36 2.15 14.82
N LEU A 87 12.25 1.76 14.20
CA LEU A 87 12.07 1.87 12.76
C LEU A 87 12.15 3.33 12.31
N MET A 88 11.44 4.23 13.01
CA MET A 88 11.45 5.65 12.70
C MET A 88 12.84 6.28 12.87
N SER A 89 13.55 5.91 13.93
CA SER A 89 14.94 6.35 14.17
C SER A 89 15.90 6.00 13.02
N ILE A 90 15.67 4.86 12.33
CA ILE A 90 16.49 4.48 11.17
C ILE A 90 16.22 5.44 9.99
N TYR A 91 14.95 5.78 9.72
CA TYR A 91 14.60 6.72 8.66
C TYR A 91 15.07 8.14 8.97
N GLU A 92 14.83 8.64 10.19
CA GLU A 92 15.26 9.98 10.63
C GLU A 92 16.77 10.13 10.49
N ASN A 93 17.55 9.25 11.12
CA ASN A 93 19.01 9.30 11.05
C ASN A 93 19.53 9.17 9.60
N GLY A 94 18.87 8.32 8.80
CA GLY A 94 19.26 8.13 7.41
C GLY A 94 19.01 9.37 6.54
N PHE A 95 17.82 9.97 6.61
CA PHE A 95 17.52 11.17 5.83
C PHE A 95 18.27 12.41 6.33
N ASP A 96 18.53 12.50 7.62
CA ASP A 96 19.29 13.59 8.22
C ASP A 96 20.72 13.68 7.64
N THR A 97 21.34 12.54 7.28
CA THR A 97 22.64 12.53 6.59
C THR A 97 22.62 13.22 5.21
N TYR A 98 21.42 13.36 4.62
CA TYR A 98 21.21 14.05 3.35
C TYR A 98 20.64 15.46 3.52
N GLY A 99 20.48 15.94 4.76
CA GLY A 99 19.86 17.23 5.10
C GLY A 99 18.35 17.25 4.79
N LEU A 100 17.67 16.09 4.88
CA LEU A 100 16.25 15.95 4.65
C LEU A 100 15.54 15.55 5.95
N THR A 101 14.33 16.06 6.16
CA THR A 101 13.53 15.77 7.34
C THR A 101 12.50 14.68 7.02
N ALA A 102 12.42 13.66 7.88
CA ALA A 102 11.35 12.67 7.84
C ALA A 102 10.33 12.94 8.94
N ALA A 103 9.03 12.69 8.65
CA ALA A 103 7.96 12.85 9.63
C ALA A 103 7.17 11.56 9.77
N GLN A 104 6.99 11.08 11.01
CA GLN A 104 6.19 9.90 11.30
C GLN A 104 4.70 10.20 11.22
N ILE A 105 3.94 9.34 10.53
CA ILE A 105 2.48 9.33 10.52
C ILE A 105 1.99 7.91 10.76
N LEU A 106 1.22 7.71 11.81
CA LEU A 106 0.60 6.43 12.14
C LEU A 106 -0.89 6.50 11.86
N LEU A 107 -1.41 5.58 11.05
CA LEU A 107 -2.77 5.59 10.55
C LEU A 107 -3.54 4.32 10.93
N THR A 108 -4.83 4.49 11.14
CA THR A 108 -5.82 3.42 11.27
C THR A 108 -6.84 3.51 10.12
N GLU A 109 -7.70 2.50 9.99
CA GLU A 109 -8.79 2.54 8.99
C GLU A 109 -9.76 3.70 9.22
N ASP A 110 -10.01 4.06 10.47
CA ASP A 110 -10.93 5.14 10.83
C ASP A 110 -10.45 6.49 10.29
N ASP A 111 -9.14 6.67 10.12
CA ASP A 111 -8.58 7.93 9.62
C ASP A 111 -8.94 8.17 8.15
N PHE A 112 -9.26 7.12 7.41
CA PHE A 112 -9.78 7.22 6.03
C PHE A 112 -11.31 7.16 5.98
N SER A 113 -11.96 6.39 6.83
CA SER A 113 -13.41 6.19 6.81
C SER A 113 -14.20 7.37 7.35
N ILE A 114 -13.64 8.11 8.31
CA ILE A 114 -14.26 9.29 8.90
C ILE A 114 -13.87 10.53 8.10
N ARG A 115 -14.83 11.12 7.38
CA ARG A 115 -14.56 12.22 6.43
C ARG A 115 -13.78 13.41 7.03
N GLN A 116 -14.06 13.78 8.27
CA GLN A 116 -13.35 14.89 8.91
C GLN A 116 -11.87 14.57 9.16
N ARG A 117 -11.56 13.35 9.62
CA ARG A 117 -10.18 12.88 9.80
C ARG A 117 -9.45 12.80 8.46
N TYR A 118 -10.12 12.25 7.47
CA TYR A 118 -9.64 12.16 6.09
C TYR A 118 -9.19 13.53 5.54
N LEU A 119 -10.05 14.57 5.64
CA LEU A 119 -9.72 15.91 5.16
C LEU A 119 -8.56 16.55 5.95
N SER A 120 -8.52 16.35 7.26
CA SER A 120 -7.41 16.81 8.11
C SER A 120 -6.10 16.13 7.72
N LEU A 121 -6.15 14.82 7.49
CA LEU A 121 -5.00 14.02 7.06
C LEU A 121 -4.44 14.52 5.72
N ARG A 122 -5.29 14.72 4.72
CA ARG A 122 -4.91 15.28 3.41
C ARG A 122 -4.23 16.65 3.53
N THR A 123 -4.77 17.52 4.39
CA THR A 123 -4.19 18.84 4.66
C THR A 123 -2.79 18.71 5.29
N THR A 124 -2.63 17.81 6.25
CA THR A 124 -1.33 17.57 6.91
C THR A 124 -0.30 17.04 5.93
N PHE A 125 -0.65 16.07 5.10
CA PHE A 125 0.26 15.53 4.08
C PHE A 125 0.72 16.60 3.09
N ASN A 126 -0.22 17.35 2.53
CA ASN A 126 0.13 18.40 1.58
C ASN A 126 1.07 19.43 2.23
N LYS A 127 0.83 19.77 3.50
CA LYS A 127 1.69 20.72 4.21
C LYS A 127 3.09 20.18 4.45
N LEU A 128 3.24 18.90 4.80
CA LEU A 128 4.55 18.25 4.93
C LEU A 128 5.32 18.26 3.60
N LEU A 129 4.64 17.89 2.51
CA LEU A 129 5.24 17.88 1.17
C LEU A 129 5.65 19.28 0.71
N GLU A 130 4.83 20.32 0.95
CA GLU A 130 5.17 21.73 0.69
C GLU A 130 6.42 22.17 1.47
N LEU A 131 6.63 21.66 2.67
CA LEU A 131 7.81 21.94 3.51
C LEU A 131 9.03 21.09 3.11
N GLY A 132 8.94 20.24 2.09
CA GLY A 132 10.00 19.33 1.67
C GLY A 132 10.26 18.19 2.66
N VAL A 133 9.32 17.91 3.56
CA VAL A 133 9.41 16.84 4.56
C VAL A 133 8.92 15.54 3.94
N ILE A 134 9.60 14.43 4.23
CA ILE A 134 9.26 13.08 3.75
C ILE A 134 8.33 12.40 4.77
N PRO A 135 7.03 12.20 4.47
CA PRO A 135 6.14 11.43 5.33
C PRO A 135 6.54 9.95 5.33
N VAL A 136 6.77 9.38 6.52
CA VAL A 136 7.00 7.95 6.75
C VAL A 136 5.80 7.39 7.50
N ILE A 137 5.01 6.62 6.78
CA ILE A 137 3.70 6.13 7.21
C ILE A 137 3.81 4.67 7.62
N ASN A 138 3.14 4.31 8.69
CA ASN A 138 2.87 2.92 9.05
C ASN A 138 1.47 2.79 9.64
N GLN A 139 0.97 1.56 9.70
CA GLN A 139 -0.24 1.26 10.45
C GLN A 139 -0.01 1.53 11.94
N ASN A 140 -1.01 2.09 12.62
CA ASN A 140 -0.98 2.24 14.07
C ASN A 140 -1.38 0.92 14.74
N ASP A 141 -0.46 -0.05 14.70
CA ASP A 141 -0.68 -1.37 15.28
C ASP A 141 -0.90 -1.35 16.80
N THR A 142 -0.59 -0.24 17.48
CA THR A 142 -0.74 -0.14 18.94
C THR A 142 -2.19 -0.01 19.39
N VAL A 143 -3.06 0.53 18.55
CA VAL A 143 -4.48 0.75 18.81
C VAL A 143 -5.40 0.04 17.81
N SER A 144 -4.85 -0.71 16.87
CA SER A 144 -5.63 -1.45 15.89
C SER A 144 -6.39 -2.59 16.55
N THR A 145 -7.72 -2.57 16.45
CA THR A 145 -8.63 -3.56 17.06
C THR A 145 -8.97 -4.74 16.17
N LEU A 146 -8.39 -4.78 14.98
CA LEU A 146 -8.75 -5.73 13.89
C LEU A 146 -8.58 -7.20 14.23
N ASP A 147 -7.57 -7.57 15.03
CA ASP A 147 -7.41 -8.96 15.49
C ASP A 147 -8.57 -9.43 16.40
N VAL A 148 -9.34 -8.50 17.00
CA VAL A 148 -10.49 -8.80 17.85
C VAL A 148 -11.76 -8.95 17.01
N ALA A 149 -11.96 -8.11 16.00
CA ALA A 149 -13.15 -8.13 15.14
C ALA A 149 -13.20 -9.38 14.23
N LEU A 150 -12.04 -9.91 13.78
CA LEU A 150 -11.97 -11.14 12.96
C LEU A 150 -12.47 -12.41 13.66
N ARG A 151 -12.63 -12.41 14.98
CA ARG A 151 -13.19 -13.55 15.72
C ARG A 151 -14.72 -13.65 15.67
N TYR A 152 -15.42 -12.58 15.27
CA TYR A 152 -16.87 -12.50 15.36
C TYR A 152 -17.62 -12.43 14.03
N VAL A 153 -16.94 -12.32 12.89
CA VAL A 153 -17.63 -12.21 11.59
C VAL A 153 -17.16 -13.32 10.65
N LYS A 154 -17.93 -14.37 10.59
CA LYS A 154 -17.87 -15.45 9.61
C LYS A 154 -18.74 -15.08 8.41
N ASP A 155 -18.48 -14.00 7.71
CA ASP A 155 -19.11 -13.76 6.41
C ASP A 155 -18.25 -12.84 5.53
N ASP A 156 -18.20 -13.15 4.28
CA ASP A 156 -17.34 -12.87 3.15
C ASP A 156 -17.01 -11.42 2.76
N MET A 157 -17.16 -10.41 3.62
CA MET A 157 -17.02 -9.01 3.18
C MET A 157 -16.39 -8.03 4.17
N GLN A 158 -15.38 -8.40 4.92
CA GLN A 158 -14.58 -7.39 5.64
C GLN A 158 -13.16 -7.33 5.13
N VAL A 159 -12.89 -6.27 4.39
CA VAL A 159 -11.56 -5.89 3.93
C VAL A 159 -10.85 -5.19 5.07
N CYS A 160 -10.17 -5.96 5.91
CA CYS A 160 -9.37 -5.42 7.00
C CYS A 160 -8.03 -4.85 6.50
N PHE A 161 -7.52 -3.77 7.11
CA PHE A 161 -6.13 -3.34 6.98
C PHE A 161 -5.19 -4.37 7.65
N SER A 162 -5.12 -5.54 7.14
CA SER A 162 -4.09 -6.49 7.58
C SER A 162 -2.77 -6.29 6.84
N ASP A 163 -2.74 -5.33 5.88
CA ASP A 163 -1.63 -5.20 4.95
C ASP A 163 -1.37 -3.73 4.55
N ASN A 164 -0.11 -3.33 4.67
CA ASN A 164 0.37 -2.03 4.21
C ASN A 164 0.27 -1.82 2.68
N ASP A 165 -0.09 -2.86 1.89
CA ASP A 165 -0.39 -2.70 0.47
C ASP A 165 -1.68 -1.87 0.30
N LYS A 166 -2.76 -2.20 1.02
CA LYS A 166 -4.00 -1.40 1.00
C LYS A 166 -3.76 0.02 1.55
N LEU A 167 -3.02 0.14 2.67
CA LEU A 167 -2.69 1.45 3.23
C LEU A 167 -1.95 2.32 2.21
N SER A 168 -0.97 1.76 1.51
CA SER A 168 -0.21 2.49 0.48
C SER A 168 -1.08 2.90 -0.71
N ALA A 169 -2.02 2.05 -1.10
CA ALA A 169 -2.96 2.35 -2.18
C ALA A 169 -3.95 3.46 -1.80
N LEU A 170 -4.47 3.47 -0.56
CA LEU A 170 -5.30 4.56 -0.07
C LEU A 170 -4.51 5.87 -0.02
N VAL A 171 -3.32 5.88 0.58
CA VAL A 171 -2.45 7.05 0.62
C VAL A 171 -2.16 7.57 -0.79
N ALA A 172 -1.81 6.70 -1.74
CA ALA A 172 -1.53 7.09 -3.11
C ALA A 172 -2.76 7.69 -3.80
N SER A 173 -3.92 7.07 -3.61
CA SER A 173 -5.18 7.53 -4.23
C SER A 173 -5.67 8.85 -3.64
N GLU A 174 -5.49 9.04 -2.31
CA GLU A 174 -5.96 10.22 -1.61
C GLU A 174 -5.11 11.47 -1.83
N LEU A 175 -3.84 11.25 -2.13
CA LEU A 175 -2.88 12.32 -2.39
C LEU A 175 -2.64 12.54 -3.88
N ASP A 176 -3.46 11.94 -4.75
CA ASP A 176 -3.32 12.01 -6.20
C ASP A 176 -1.89 11.70 -6.66
N ALA A 177 -1.30 10.61 -6.14
CA ALA A 177 0.05 10.22 -6.49
C ALA A 177 0.11 9.72 -7.94
N ASP A 178 1.12 10.17 -8.67
CA ASP A 178 1.35 9.75 -10.06
C ASP A 178 1.78 8.27 -10.14
N LEU A 179 2.49 7.81 -9.09
CA LEU A 179 3.09 6.48 -9.05
C LEU A 179 3.09 5.89 -7.64
N LEU A 180 2.60 4.66 -7.51
CA LEU A 180 2.82 3.78 -6.36
C LEU A 180 3.85 2.71 -6.73
N VAL A 181 4.96 2.64 -6.01
CA VAL A 181 5.97 1.58 -6.15
C VAL A 181 5.85 0.62 -4.97
N ILE A 182 5.40 -0.60 -5.22
CA ILE A 182 5.32 -1.66 -4.22
C ILE A 182 6.58 -2.53 -4.32
N LEU A 183 7.50 -2.32 -3.39
CA LEU A 183 8.70 -3.17 -3.26
C LEU A 183 8.38 -4.38 -2.39
N SER A 184 8.50 -5.56 -2.99
CA SER A 184 8.23 -6.87 -2.39
C SER A 184 9.43 -7.80 -2.61
N ASP A 185 9.33 -9.04 -2.14
CA ASP A 185 10.32 -10.09 -2.34
C ASP A 185 10.12 -10.91 -3.63
N ILE A 186 9.23 -10.44 -4.52
CA ILE A 186 8.91 -11.04 -5.80
C ILE A 186 9.22 -10.08 -6.95
N ASN A 187 9.58 -10.64 -8.13
CA ASN A 187 9.96 -9.81 -9.28
C ASN A 187 8.79 -9.08 -9.95
N GLY A 188 7.55 -9.44 -9.64
CA GLY A 188 6.32 -8.89 -10.22
C GLY A 188 5.23 -9.95 -10.35
N LEU A 189 4.23 -9.71 -11.19
CA LEU A 189 3.16 -10.65 -11.52
C LEU A 189 3.63 -11.62 -12.62
N TYR A 190 3.36 -12.90 -12.43
CA TYR A 190 3.62 -13.95 -13.41
C TYR A 190 2.31 -14.50 -13.96
N ASP A 191 2.37 -15.09 -15.15
CA ASP A 191 1.23 -15.76 -15.80
C ASP A 191 0.84 -17.08 -15.10
N ASP A 192 1.74 -17.64 -14.27
CA ASP A 192 1.53 -18.81 -13.43
C ASP A 192 2.41 -18.71 -12.17
N ASN A 193 2.27 -19.64 -11.24
CA ASN A 193 3.10 -19.67 -10.04
C ASN A 193 4.55 -20.08 -10.33
N PRO A 194 5.54 -19.17 -10.22
CA PRO A 194 6.94 -19.49 -10.53
C PRO A 194 7.59 -20.49 -9.57
N LYS A 195 6.97 -20.77 -8.41
CA LYS A 195 7.47 -21.80 -7.48
C LYS A 195 7.11 -23.20 -7.92
N SER A 196 5.95 -23.38 -8.56
CA SER A 196 5.48 -24.68 -9.07
C SER A 196 5.72 -24.86 -10.56
N ASN A 197 5.78 -23.77 -11.34
CA ASN A 197 6.04 -23.78 -12.77
C ASN A 197 7.29 -22.97 -13.12
N PRO A 198 8.43 -23.64 -13.38
CA PRO A 198 9.68 -22.95 -13.79
C PRO A 198 9.57 -22.19 -15.12
N ASN A 199 8.55 -22.47 -15.94
CA ASN A 199 8.31 -21.80 -17.21
C ASN A 199 7.41 -20.57 -17.10
N ALA A 200 6.94 -20.23 -15.88
CA ALA A 200 6.14 -19.06 -15.64
C ALA A 200 6.85 -17.78 -16.10
N LYS A 201 6.13 -16.94 -16.85
CA LYS A 201 6.69 -15.71 -17.44
C LYS A 201 6.22 -14.49 -16.67
N LEU A 202 7.16 -13.57 -16.45
CA LEU A 202 6.86 -12.28 -15.83
C LEU A 202 6.00 -11.44 -16.78
N ILE A 203 4.86 -11.00 -16.31
CA ILE A 203 3.98 -10.05 -17.01
C ILE A 203 4.57 -8.65 -16.84
N LYS A 204 5.02 -8.05 -17.93
CA LYS A 204 5.69 -6.74 -17.89
C LYS A 204 4.76 -5.57 -17.66
N SER A 205 3.53 -5.64 -18.20
CA SER A 205 2.53 -4.59 -18.03
C SER A 205 1.11 -5.17 -18.05
N VAL A 206 0.25 -4.54 -17.26
CA VAL A 206 -1.18 -4.84 -17.13
C VAL A 206 -1.94 -3.56 -17.44
N LYS A 207 -2.84 -3.59 -18.44
CA LYS A 207 -3.65 -2.42 -18.81
C LYS A 207 -4.80 -2.19 -17.84
N GLU A 208 -5.41 -3.29 -17.38
CA GLU A 208 -6.55 -3.26 -16.46
C GLU A 208 -6.48 -4.44 -15.49
N VAL A 209 -6.69 -4.18 -14.22
CA VAL A 209 -6.78 -5.23 -13.19
C VAL A 209 -8.21 -5.71 -13.09
N ASN A 210 -8.60 -6.59 -14.03
CA ASN A 210 -9.89 -7.29 -14.04
C ASN A 210 -9.86 -8.54 -13.14
N ASP A 211 -10.96 -9.29 -13.13
CA ASP A 211 -11.07 -10.49 -12.29
C ASP A 211 -10.18 -11.65 -12.78
N ASP A 212 -9.87 -11.71 -14.08
CA ASP A 212 -8.92 -12.71 -14.64
C ASP A 212 -7.50 -12.46 -14.09
N ILE A 213 -7.07 -11.19 -14.04
CA ILE A 213 -5.78 -10.82 -13.45
C ILE A 213 -5.76 -11.12 -11.94
N LEU A 214 -6.86 -10.87 -11.23
CA LEU A 214 -6.98 -11.23 -9.81
C LEU A 214 -6.92 -12.76 -9.60
N ALA A 215 -7.49 -13.54 -10.51
CA ALA A 215 -7.47 -15.00 -10.45
C ALA A 215 -6.04 -15.59 -10.55
N LEU A 216 -5.09 -14.91 -11.24
CA LEU A 216 -3.69 -15.32 -11.27
C LEU A 216 -3.02 -15.34 -9.88
N ALA A 217 -3.56 -14.56 -8.94
CA ALA A 217 -3.06 -14.53 -7.56
C ALA A 217 -3.66 -15.60 -6.65
N SER A 218 -4.80 -16.21 -7.03
CA SER A 218 -5.59 -17.10 -6.17
C SER A 218 -4.96 -18.48 -5.94
N GLY A 219 -3.90 -18.83 -6.67
CA GLY A 219 -3.20 -20.12 -6.59
C GLY A 219 -1.98 -20.15 -5.64
N VAL A 220 -1.63 -19.05 -4.99
CA VAL A 220 -0.31 -18.89 -4.35
C VAL A 220 -0.40 -18.16 -3.02
N SER A 221 -0.83 -18.81 -1.96
CA SER A 221 -0.52 -18.33 -0.61
C SER A 221 -0.29 -19.46 0.38
N ASP A 222 0.97 -19.82 0.57
CA ASP A 222 1.39 -20.39 1.84
C ASP A 222 1.41 -19.25 2.88
N GLY A 223 0.32 -19.08 3.60
CA GLY A 223 0.26 -18.52 4.96
C GLY A 223 0.80 -17.11 5.26
N GLY A 224 1.14 -16.28 4.27
CA GLY A 224 1.70 -14.95 4.51
C GLY A 224 0.65 -13.84 4.40
N ARG A 225 0.54 -12.96 5.42
CA ARG A 225 -0.16 -11.68 5.30
C ARG A 225 0.53 -10.85 4.19
N GLY A 226 -0.17 -10.49 3.10
CA GLY A 226 0.38 -9.67 2.02
C GLY A 226 0.83 -10.43 0.78
N GLY A 227 0.06 -11.41 0.30
CA GLY A 227 0.28 -12.15 -0.95
C GLY A 227 0.14 -11.28 -2.21
N MET A 228 0.25 -11.90 -3.39
CA MET A 228 0.05 -11.21 -4.68
C MET A 228 -1.35 -10.60 -4.77
N GLU A 229 -2.36 -11.26 -4.21
CA GLU A 229 -3.76 -10.79 -4.22
C GLU A 229 -3.91 -9.40 -3.61
N THR A 230 -3.29 -9.13 -2.44
CA THR A 230 -3.35 -7.81 -1.80
C THR A 230 -2.69 -6.73 -2.64
N LYS A 231 -1.59 -7.06 -3.33
CA LYS A 231 -0.89 -6.14 -4.24
C LYS A 231 -1.71 -5.85 -5.49
N LEU A 232 -2.40 -6.84 -6.04
CA LEU A 232 -3.31 -6.64 -7.18
C LEU A 232 -4.53 -5.82 -6.79
N LYS A 233 -5.10 -6.02 -5.59
CA LYS A 233 -6.18 -5.17 -5.06
C LYS A 233 -5.71 -3.74 -4.87
N ALA A 234 -4.50 -3.53 -4.35
CA ALA A 234 -3.87 -2.23 -4.23
C ALA A 234 -3.65 -1.57 -5.61
N ALA A 235 -3.13 -2.34 -6.58
CA ALA A 235 -2.96 -1.86 -7.94
C ALA A 235 -4.29 -1.46 -8.60
N ARG A 236 -5.34 -2.31 -8.46
CA ARG A 236 -6.69 -2.01 -8.97
C ARG A 236 -7.24 -0.71 -8.39
N LEU A 237 -7.01 -0.46 -7.10
CA LEU A 237 -7.44 0.77 -6.44
C LEU A 237 -6.77 1.99 -7.06
N VAL A 238 -5.44 2.02 -7.11
CA VAL A 238 -4.67 3.18 -7.58
C VAL A 238 -4.89 3.46 -9.07
N THR A 239 -4.94 2.40 -9.90
CA THR A 239 -5.13 2.55 -11.35
C THR A 239 -6.51 3.10 -11.71
N ARG A 240 -7.56 2.77 -10.96
CA ARG A 240 -8.89 3.36 -11.09
C ARG A 240 -8.95 4.85 -10.77
N PHE A 241 -7.95 5.36 -10.04
CA PHE A 241 -7.84 6.78 -9.71
C PHE A 241 -6.84 7.54 -10.58
N GLY A 242 -6.41 6.92 -11.67
CA GLY A 242 -5.52 7.56 -12.64
C GLY A 242 -4.04 7.46 -12.28
N GLY A 243 -3.68 6.85 -11.13
CA GLY A 243 -2.30 6.58 -10.76
C GLY A 243 -1.74 5.35 -11.49
N LYS A 244 -0.42 5.27 -11.59
CA LYS A 244 0.30 4.07 -12.05
C LYS A 244 0.79 3.26 -10.86
N VAL A 245 0.93 1.94 -11.02
CA VAL A 245 1.53 1.09 -10.00
C VAL A 245 2.66 0.26 -10.59
N LEU A 246 3.75 0.15 -9.87
CA LEU A 246 4.84 -0.77 -10.18
C LEU A 246 5.03 -1.74 -9.02
N ILE A 247 4.97 -3.05 -9.30
CA ILE A 247 5.34 -4.09 -8.35
C ILE A 247 6.71 -4.64 -8.77
N ALA A 248 7.70 -4.54 -7.87
CA ALA A 248 9.07 -4.96 -8.16
C ALA A 248 9.76 -5.60 -6.95
N ASN A 249 10.87 -6.30 -7.22
CA ASN A 249 11.65 -6.97 -6.18
C ASN A 249 12.60 -6.00 -5.49
N GLY A 250 12.23 -5.60 -4.26
CA GLY A 250 13.02 -4.70 -3.43
C GLY A 250 14.33 -5.30 -2.89
N LYS A 251 14.56 -6.61 -3.06
CA LYS A 251 15.84 -7.24 -2.68
C LYS A 251 16.92 -7.08 -3.76
N GLN A 252 16.57 -6.63 -4.96
CA GLN A 252 17.55 -6.34 -6.01
C GLN A 252 18.40 -5.12 -5.64
N PRO A 253 19.71 -5.14 -5.91
CA PRO A 253 20.58 -4.00 -5.64
C PRO A 253 20.12 -2.76 -6.43
N TYR A 254 20.13 -1.60 -5.77
CA TYR A 254 19.84 -0.28 -6.38
C TYR A 254 18.50 -0.24 -7.13
N ILE A 255 17.50 -1.00 -6.67
CA ILE A 255 16.23 -1.18 -7.39
C ILE A 255 15.52 0.14 -7.67
N ILE A 256 15.48 1.09 -6.71
CA ILE A 256 14.82 2.39 -6.89
C ILE A 256 15.56 3.19 -7.98
N LYS A 257 16.88 3.31 -7.90
CA LYS A 257 17.70 3.99 -8.89
C LYS A 257 17.43 3.42 -10.29
N ARG A 258 17.52 2.10 -10.46
CA ARG A 258 17.32 1.40 -11.74
C ARG A 258 15.93 1.61 -12.32
N ILE A 259 14.87 1.62 -11.48
CA ILE A 259 13.50 1.94 -11.91
C ILE A 259 13.44 3.34 -12.53
N PHE A 260 14.06 4.34 -11.88
CA PHE A 260 14.03 5.72 -12.37
C PHE A 260 15.08 6.02 -13.46
N GLU A 261 15.98 5.10 -13.73
CA GLU A 261 16.83 5.08 -14.94
C GLU A 261 16.14 4.43 -16.14
N GLY A 262 14.91 3.92 -15.96
CA GLY A 262 14.09 3.38 -17.05
C GLY A 262 14.32 1.89 -17.35
N GLU A 263 14.98 1.14 -16.45
CA GLU A 263 15.12 -0.31 -16.64
C GLU A 263 13.75 -1.02 -16.63
N ASP A 264 13.61 -2.05 -17.46
CA ASP A 264 12.38 -2.84 -17.55
C ASP A 264 12.27 -3.86 -16.41
N LEU A 265 12.01 -3.36 -15.20
CA LEU A 265 11.88 -4.12 -13.95
C LEU A 265 10.43 -4.22 -13.51
N GLY A 266 10.07 -5.35 -12.92
CA GLY A 266 8.75 -5.54 -12.30
C GLY A 266 7.60 -5.64 -13.30
N THR A 267 6.39 -5.51 -12.74
CA THR A 267 5.12 -5.42 -13.47
C THR A 267 4.52 -4.04 -13.29
N MET A 268 4.27 -3.34 -14.40
CA MET A 268 3.62 -2.03 -14.43
C MET A 268 2.11 -2.19 -14.64
N PHE A 269 1.31 -1.51 -13.84
CA PHE A 269 -0.14 -1.40 -13.97
C PHE A 269 -0.49 0.02 -14.41
N LEU A 270 -1.28 0.12 -15.47
CA LEU A 270 -1.61 1.38 -16.11
C LEU A 270 -2.89 1.98 -15.53
N PRO A 271 -3.03 3.32 -15.58
CA PRO A 271 -4.27 3.98 -15.21
C PRO A 271 -5.45 3.43 -16.03
N SER A 272 -6.60 3.27 -15.37
CA SER A 272 -7.87 3.00 -16.03
C SER A 272 -8.40 4.29 -16.67
N ASP A 273 -9.15 4.15 -17.77
CA ASP A 273 -9.84 5.27 -18.43
C ASP A 273 -11.04 5.79 -17.60
N GLU A 274 -11.41 5.11 -16.50
CA GLU A 274 -12.49 5.51 -15.61
C GLU A 274 -12.02 6.63 -14.65
N ASN A 275 -12.44 7.87 -14.92
CA ASN A 275 -12.19 9.01 -14.03
C ASN A 275 -13.29 9.12 -12.95
N LEU A 276 -13.04 8.60 -11.77
CA LEU A 276 -13.95 8.73 -10.63
C LEU A 276 -13.70 10.05 -9.89
N SER A 277 -14.77 10.77 -9.52
CA SER A 277 -14.67 11.98 -8.67
C SER A 277 -14.20 11.64 -7.25
N ASP A 278 -13.54 12.57 -6.56
CA ASP A 278 -13.03 12.40 -5.16
C ASP A 278 -14.08 11.86 -4.20
N LYS A 279 -15.35 12.30 -4.35
CA LYS A 279 -16.45 11.80 -3.54
C LYS A 279 -16.77 10.32 -3.81
N LYS A 280 -16.78 9.90 -5.09
CA LYS A 280 -16.99 8.50 -5.48
C LYS A 280 -15.81 7.63 -5.01
N ARG A 281 -14.59 8.16 -5.06
CA ARG A 281 -13.38 7.52 -4.54
C ARG A 281 -13.50 7.22 -3.05
N TRP A 282 -13.81 8.25 -2.25
CA TRP A 282 -13.95 8.10 -0.81
C TRP A 282 -15.06 7.11 -0.43
N ILE A 283 -16.25 7.22 -1.04
CA ILE A 283 -17.39 6.32 -0.74
C ILE A 283 -17.06 4.86 -1.10
N GLY A 284 -16.40 4.63 -2.23
CA GLY A 284 -16.20 3.26 -2.73
C GLY A 284 -15.10 2.49 -2.03
N TYR A 285 -14.11 3.18 -1.43
CA TYR A 285 -12.87 2.52 -1.02
C TYR A 285 -12.35 2.90 0.37
N ALA A 286 -12.72 4.07 0.89
CA ALA A 286 -12.29 4.51 2.21
C ALA A 286 -13.32 4.24 3.30
N THR A 287 -14.59 3.98 2.94
CA THR A 287 -15.65 3.72 3.92
C THR A 287 -15.81 2.23 4.18
N ASN A 288 -16.07 1.89 5.46
CA ASN A 288 -16.41 0.52 5.84
C ASN A 288 -17.89 0.23 5.51
N ILE A 289 -18.14 -0.96 4.93
CA ILE A 289 -19.52 -1.44 4.71
C ILE A 289 -20.08 -1.88 6.05
N VAL A 290 -21.10 -1.16 6.54
CA VAL A 290 -21.74 -1.44 7.83
C VAL A 290 -23.05 -2.21 7.69
N GLY A 291 -23.53 -2.44 6.46
CA GLY A 291 -24.77 -3.14 6.20
C GLY A 291 -25.05 -3.38 4.71
N LYS A 292 -26.09 -4.19 4.43
CA LYS A 292 -26.53 -4.53 3.09
C LYS A 292 -28.00 -4.14 2.92
N ILE A 293 -28.31 -3.44 1.84
CA ILE A 293 -29.68 -3.10 1.46
C ILE A 293 -30.01 -3.89 0.20
N ILE A 294 -31.09 -4.69 0.24
CA ILE A 294 -31.58 -5.42 -0.92
C ILE A 294 -32.55 -4.50 -1.66
N VAL A 295 -32.36 -4.36 -2.97
CA VAL A 295 -33.18 -3.46 -3.80
C VAL A 295 -33.83 -4.23 -4.94
N ASN A 296 -35.03 -3.77 -5.37
CA ASN A 296 -35.72 -4.33 -6.53
C ASN A 296 -35.06 -3.96 -7.86
N ASN A 297 -35.45 -4.64 -8.95
CA ASN A 297 -34.83 -4.42 -10.26
C ASN A 297 -35.01 -2.99 -10.81
N GLY A 298 -36.08 -2.29 -10.47
CA GLY A 298 -36.31 -0.91 -10.86
C GLY A 298 -35.35 0.03 -10.20
N ALA A 299 -35.11 -0.13 -8.88
CA ALA A 299 -34.14 0.63 -8.13
C ALA A 299 -32.70 0.32 -8.59
N LYS A 300 -32.38 -0.97 -8.84
CA LYS A 300 -31.08 -1.36 -9.42
C LYS A 300 -30.81 -0.63 -10.73
N HIS A 301 -31.76 -0.62 -11.64
CA HIS A 301 -31.61 0.08 -12.92
C HIS A 301 -31.48 1.61 -12.75
N ALA A 302 -32.28 2.21 -11.84
CA ALA A 302 -32.20 3.64 -11.57
C ALA A 302 -30.85 4.05 -10.97
N LEU A 303 -30.29 3.26 -10.07
CA LEU A 303 -28.99 3.51 -9.43
C LEU A 303 -27.83 3.34 -10.41
N ILE A 304 -27.79 2.23 -11.13
CA ILE A 304 -26.62 1.86 -11.97
C ILE A 304 -26.64 2.63 -13.31
N SER A 305 -27.81 2.67 -14.00
CA SER A 305 -27.88 3.19 -15.37
C SER A 305 -28.27 4.65 -15.45
N LYS A 306 -28.91 5.21 -14.42
CA LYS A 306 -29.42 6.58 -14.42
C LYS A 306 -28.86 7.47 -13.31
N GLU A 307 -27.91 6.96 -12.52
CA GLU A 307 -27.28 7.67 -11.38
C GLU A 307 -28.29 8.38 -10.45
N LYS A 308 -29.47 7.77 -10.22
CA LYS A 308 -30.53 8.33 -9.37
C LYS A 308 -30.33 7.89 -7.91
N SER A 309 -30.94 8.62 -6.99
CA SER A 309 -30.93 8.26 -5.57
C SER A 309 -31.87 7.08 -5.30
N LEU A 310 -31.50 6.26 -4.30
CA LEU A 310 -32.37 5.20 -3.81
C LEU A 310 -33.55 5.80 -3.04
N LEU A 311 -34.77 5.41 -3.45
CA LEU A 311 -35.99 5.76 -2.74
C LEU A 311 -36.45 4.56 -1.88
N PRO A 312 -37.15 4.78 -0.76
CA PRO A 312 -37.64 3.71 0.12
C PRO A 312 -38.43 2.62 -0.60
N ILE A 313 -39.25 2.98 -1.59
CA ILE A 313 -40.02 2.03 -2.42
C ILE A 313 -39.14 1.07 -3.25
N GLY A 314 -37.87 1.41 -3.41
CA GLY A 314 -36.90 0.56 -4.11
C GLY A 314 -36.24 -0.49 -3.23
N VAL A 315 -36.46 -0.45 -1.90
CA VAL A 315 -35.90 -1.39 -0.92
C VAL A 315 -36.85 -2.57 -0.74
N ILE A 316 -36.30 -3.79 -0.69
CA ILE A 316 -37.04 -5.03 -0.45
C ILE A 316 -36.94 -5.43 1.00
#